data_190b1fdcefcd84ce5b4b77a402de074e
#
_entry.id   190b1fdcefcd84ce5b4b77a402de074e
#
_cell.length_a   1.000
_cell.length_b   1.000
_cell.length_c   1.000
_cell.angle_alpha   90.00
_cell.angle_beta   90.00
_cell.angle_gamma   90.00
#
_symmetry.space_group_name_H-M   'P 1'
#
loop_
_entity.id
_entity.type
_entity.pdbx_description
1 polymer ?
#
loop_
_entity_poly.entity_id
_entity_poly.type
_entity_poly.pdbx_seq_one_letter_code
_entity_poly.pdbx_strand_id
1 'polypeptide(L)'
;TLIAKFNDEAIPSLEQAAAKYATTRAAITRSGIVDVDEILADLHVTSFERVFPDAGEHEARTRAAGLHKWYVLHFDEEQDLDEAAERLAAVAEIQTVQYSTERQMTFDGKAYPFRASPHGETRSLIRSAFNDPNLFWQWHYINNADQAVATTARVGADVNVAEAWKLTGGDPRVIVAIVDEGVKYTHPDLAANMWTNPSPSPEYGNQDIHGWNFVENGPVTWGKFEVGADGKKTGDTGHGTHVAGTVAAVNNNGLGVAGVAGGTGNNDGVR
;
A
#
# COMPACT_ATOMS: atom_id res chain seq x y z
N THR A 1 1.26 -6.70 20.36
CA THR A 1 2.45 -6.66 19.48
C THR A 1 3.14 -5.31 19.58
N LEU A 2 4.47 -5.33 19.77
CA LEU A 2 5.33 -4.14 19.76
C LEU A 2 6.35 -4.24 18.64
N ILE A 3 6.85 -3.09 18.19
CA ILE A 3 7.92 -2.98 17.22
C ILE A 3 9.05 -2.19 17.86
N ALA A 4 10.28 -2.75 17.87
CA ALA A 4 11.45 -2.11 18.41
C ALA A 4 12.49 -1.84 17.32
N LYS A 5 13.10 -0.66 17.34
CA LYS A 5 14.27 -0.33 16.54
C LYS A 5 15.52 -0.40 17.40
N PHE A 6 16.46 -1.23 16.99
CA PHE A 6 17.73 -1.39 17.68
C PHE A 6 18.81 -0.44 17.14
N ASN A 7 19.83 -0.16 17.97
CA ASN A 7 21.03 0.55 17.55
C ASN A 7 22.01 -0.38 16.80
N ASP A 8 23.11 0.19 16.27
CA ASP A 8 24.09 -0.58 15.50
C ASP A 8 24.86 -1.60 16.35
N GLU A 9 25.02 -1.33 17.64
CA GLU A 9 25.76 -2.19 18.57
C GLU A 9 25.02 -3.50 18.86
N ALA A 10 23.69 -3.47 18.78
CA ALA A 10 22.84 -4.65 18.97
C ALA A 10 22.87 -5.65 17.79
N ILE A 11 23.10 -5.16 16.58
CA ILE A 11 22.90 -5.94 15.34
C ILE A 11 23.70 -7.25 15.31
N PRO A 12 24.99 -7.30 15.70
CA PRO A 12 25.73 -8.56 15.68
C PRO A 12 25.11 -9.64 16.57
N SER A 13 24.60 -9.27 17.75
CA SER A 13 23.95 -10.20 18.68
C SER A 13 22.63 -10.72 18.13
N LEU A 14 21.81 -9.82 17.55
CA LEU A 14 20.55 -10.17 16.92
C LEU A 14 20.72 -11.12 15.73
N GLU A 15 21.71 -10.88 14.88
CA GLU A 15 22.01 -11.73 13.73
C GLU A 15 22.56 -13.09 14.15
N GLN A 16 23.39 -13.14 15.19
CA GLN A 16 23.90 -14.39 15.75
C GLN A 16 22.75 -15.23 16.33
N ALA A 17 21.82 -14.60 17.05
CA ALA A 17 20.63 -15.26 17.57
C ALA A 17 19.78 -15.82 16.42
N ALA A 18 19.48 -15.02 15.42
CA ALA A 18 18.72 -15.44 14.25
C ALA A 18 19.34 -16.63 13.51
N ALA A 19 20.65 -16.59 13.28
CA ALA A 19 21.39 -17.68 12.63
C ALA A 19 21.31 -19.01 13.40
N LYS A 20 21.29 -18.94 14.73
CA LYS A 20 21.17 -20.12 15.60
C LYS A 20 19.80 -20.81 15.46
N TYR A 21 18.73 -20.04 15.23
CA TYR A 21 17.37 -20.56 15.05
C TYR A 21 17.06 -20.97 13.61
N ALA A 22 17.77 -20.44 12.62
CA ALA A 22 17.55 -20.74 11.20
C ALA A 22 17.61 -22.25 10.86
N THR A 23 18.39 -23.02 11.62
CA THR A 23 18.52 -24.47 11.42
C THR A 23 17.40 -25.30 12.05
N THR A 24 16.64 -24.72 12.99
CA THR A 24 15.65 -25.46 13.79
C THR A 24 14.21 -25.25 13.35
N ARG A 25 13.94 -24.29 12.48
CA ARG A 25 12.58 -23.82 12.11
C ARG A 25 11.70 -23.45 13.32
N ALA A 26 12.28 -23.25 14.48
CA ALA A 26 11.58 -22.76 15.66
C ALA A 26 11.44 -21.24 15.58
N ALA A 27 10.37 -20.70 16.17
CA ALA A 27 10.22 -19.26 16.33
C ALA A 27 11.39 -18.71 17.16
N ILE A 28 11.93 -17.57 16.73
CA ILE A 28 12.96 -16.87 17.48
C ILE A 28 12.27 -16.18 18.66
N THR A 29 12.71 -16.47 19.88
CA THR A 29 12.16 -15.88 21.11
C THR A 29 13.22 -15.18 21.94
N ARG A 30 14.45 -15.07 21.41
CA ARG A 30 15.59 -14.43 22.08
C ARG A 30 16.36 -13.55 21.11
N SER A 31 16.85 -12.43 21.63
CA SER A 31 17.67 -11.46 20.91
C SER A 31 19.18 -11.74 20.97
N GLY A 32 19.62 -12.47 21.97
CA GLY A 32 21.03 -12.63 22.31
C GLY A 32 21.61 -11.46 23.13
N ILE A 33 20.79 -10.53 23.56
CA ILE A 33 21.14 -9.40 24.43
C ILE A 33 20.47 -9.67 25.78
N VAL A 34 21.27 -9.72 26.86
CA VAL A 34 20.80 -10.21 28.18
C VAL A 34 19.59 -9.43 28.68
N ASP A 35 19.67 -8.11 28.71
CA ASP A 35 18.58 -7.25 29.26
C ASP A 35 17.31 -7.36 28.42
N VAL A 36 17.46 -7.48 27.09
CA VAL A 36 16.31 -7.71 26.19
C VAL A 36 15.74 -9.10 26.41
N ASP A 37 16.56 -10.12 26.51
CA ASP A 37 16.13 -11.52 26.67
C ASP A 37 15.39 -11.76 28.00
N GLU A 38 15.73 -11.03 29.07
CA GLU A 38 14.98 -11.03 30.32
C GLU A 38 13.56 -10.48 30.12
N ILE A 39 13.43 -9.35 29.42
CA ILE A 39 12.14 -8.77 29.11
C ILE A 39 11.32 -9.67 28.19
N LEU A 40 11.94 -10.24 27.13
CA LEU A 40 11.26 -11.17 26.23
C LEU A 40 10.74 -12.43 26.96
N ALA A 41 11.48 -12.92 27.94
CA ALA A 41 11.07 -14.06 28.77
C ALA A 41 9.90 -13.70 29.68
N ASP A 42 9.95 -12.56 30.35
CA ASP A 42 8.89 -12.09 31.26
C ASP A 42 7.57 -11.82 30.52
N LEU A 43 7.67 -11.30 29.29
CA LEU A 43 6.53 -11.04 28.43
C LEU A 43 6.00 -12.30 27.73
N HIS A 44 6.61 -13.46 27.94
CA HIS A 44 6.27 -14.69 27.23
C HIS A 44 6.22 -14.51 25.71
N VAL A 45 7.25 -13.84 25.15
CA VAL A 45 7.32 -13.56 23.71
C VAL A 45 7.26 -14.86 22.92
N THR A 46 6.30 -14.93 22.00
CA THR A 46 6.05 -16.10 21.15
C THR A 46 6.83 -16.05 19.84
N SER A 47 7.13 -14.85 19.34
CA SER A 47 8.07 -14.63 18.23
C SER A 47 8.76 -13.27 18.32
N PHE A 48 10.00 -13.25 17.86
CA PHE A 48 10.86 -12.08 17.76
C PHE A 48 11.60 -12.13 16.44
N GLU A 49 11.22 -11.28 15.49
CA GLU A 49 11.73 -11.36 14.13
C GLU A 49 11.88 -9.99 13.48
N ARG A 50 12.66 -9.91 12.40
CA ARG A 50 12.82 -8.68 11.64
C ARG A 50 11.48 -8.27 10.99
N VAL A 51 11.08 -7.01 11.16
CA VAL A 51 9.95 -6.41 10.42
C VAL A 51 10.20 -6.47 8.91
N PHE A 52 11.44 -6.23 8.49
CA PHE A 52 11.88 -6.32 7.10
C PHE A 52 12.82 -7.53 6.99
N PRO A 53 12.37 -8.67 6.43
CA PRO A 53 13.19 -9.85 6.23
C PRO A 53 14.46 -9.56 5.43
N ASP A 54 15.40 -10.51 5.44
CA ASP A 54 16.60 -10.40 4.61
C ASP A 54 16.21 -10.33 3.14
N ALA A 55 16.65 -9.27 2.47
CA ALA A 55 16.30 -8.95 1.10
C ALA A 55 17.26 -9.60 0.07
N GLY A 56 18.07 -10.58 0.46
CA GLY A 56 18.98 -11.30 -0.41
C GLY A 56 19.96 -10.35 -1.14
N GLU A 57 19.94 -10.35 -2.45
CA GLU A 57 20.81 -9.48 -3.27
C GLU A 57 20.61 -7.99 -3.01
N HIS A 58 19.47 -7.59 -2.46
CA HIS A 58 19.15 -6.20 -2.13
C HIS A 58 19.44 -5.84 -0.67
N GLU A 59 19.94 -6.75 0.15
CA GLU A 59 20.18 -6.54 1.59
C GLU A 59 21.09 -5.33 1.87
N ALA A 60 22.05 -5.04 1.01
CA ALA A 60 22.91 -3.86 1.15
C ALA A 60 22.10 -2.54 1.16
N ARG A 61 21.03 -2.45 0.36
CA ARG A 61 20.14 -1.28 0.31
C ARG A 61 19.24 -1.22 1.56
N THR A 62 18.72 -2.35 2.00
CA THR A 62 17.95 -2.49 3.23
C THR A 62 18.77 -2.04 4.44
N ARG A 63 20.03 -2.43 4.51
CA ARG A 63 20.97 -2.02 5.56
C ARG A 63 21.31 -0.53 5.49
N ALA A 64 21.58 0.00 4.30
CA ALA A 64 21.84 1.43 4.12
C ALA A 64 20.65 2.31 4.56
N ALA A 65 19.43 1.82 4.38
CA ALA A 65 18.21 2.47 4.86
C ALA A 65 17.91 2.22 6.36
N GLY A 66 18.69 1.40 7.05
CA GLY A 66 18.50 1.05 8.46
C GLY A 66 17.27 0.17 8.74
N LEU A 67 16.67 -0.44 7.72
CA LEU A 67 15.48 -1.27 7.86
C LEU A 67 15.75 -2.59 8.59
N HIS A 68 16.96 -3.13 8.48
CA HIS A 68 17.41 -4.34 9.17
C HIS A 68 17.43 -4.24 10.71
N LYS A 69 17.27 -3.01 11.25
CA LYS A 69 17.29 -2.72 12.69
C LYS A 69 15.91 -2.84 13.35
N TRP A 70 14.86 -3.06 12.59
CA TRP A 70 13.48 -3.09 13.06
C TRP A 70 13.03 -4.52 13.32
N TYR A 71 12.55 -4.78 14.52
CA TYR A 71 12.09 -6.08 14.98
C TYR A 71 10.67 -6.00 15.53
N VAL A 72 9.86 -7.00 15.24
CA VAL A 72 8.52 -7.15 15.80
C VAL A 72 8.53 -8.20 16.90
N LEU A 73 7.81 -7.92 17.98
CA LEU A 73 7.65 -8.76 19.16
C LEU A 73 6.19 -9.17 19.26
N HIS A 74 5.91 -10.46 19.20
CA HIS A 74 4.58 -11.02 19.45
C HIS A 74 4.58 -11.67 20.83
N PHE A 75 3.60 -11.36 21.65
CA PHE A 75 3.39 -11.89 22.99
C PHE A 75 1.90 -11.94 23.31
N ASP A 76 1.53 -12.60 24.40
CA ASP A 76 0.14 -12.82 24.78
C ASP A 76 -0.61 -11.51 25.05
N GLU A 77 -1.89 -11.47 24.70
CA GLU A 77 -2.76 -10.29 24.84
C GLU A 77 -3.01 -9.91 26.32
N GLU A 78 -2.71 -10.80 27.26
CA GLU A 78 -2.88 -10.54 28.69
C GLU A 78 -1.80 -9.61 29.30
N GLN A 79 -0.75 -9.30 28.54
CA GLN A 79 0.34 -8.44 28.98
C GLN A 79 -0.02 -6.96 28.84
N ASP A 80 0.41 -6.17 29.82
CA ASP A 80 0.29 -4.70 29.75
C ASP A 80 1.26 -4.14 28.69
N LEU A 81 0.68 -3.63 27.59
CA LEU A 81 1.45 -3.11 26.45
C LEU A 81 2.25 -1.86 26.80
N ASP A 82 1.73 -1.01 27.70
CA ASP A 82 2.39 0.23 28.08
C ASP A 82 3.59 -0.07 28.96
N GLU A 83 3.44 -0.96 29.96
CA GLU A 83 4.55 -1.40 30.80
C GLU A 83 5.62 -2.10 29.96
N ALA A 84 5.24 -2.96 29.03
CA ALA A 84 6.17 -3.65 28.11
C ALA A 84 6.96 -2.66 27.25
N ALA A 85 6.27 -1.64 26.70
CA ALA A 85 6.92 -0.63 25.90
C ALA A 85 7.89 0.25 26.71
N GLU A 86 7.54 0.62 27.94
CA GLU A 86 8.41 1.39 28.84
C GLU A 86 9.67 0.59 29.22
N ARG A 87 9.51 -0.69 29.55
CA ARG A 87 10.65 -1.57 29.88
C ARG A 87 11.60 -1.72 28.71
N LEU A 88 11.07 -1.96 27.52
CA LEU A 88 11.89 -2.06 26.29
C LEU A 88 12.58 -0.74 25.97
N ALA A 89 11.89 0.39 26.11
CA ALA A 89 12.45 1.70 25.84
C ALA A 89 13.58 2.11 26.81
N ALA A 90 13.67 1.46 27.97
CA ALA A 90 14.73 1.68 28.95
C ALA A 90 16.03 0.94 28.62
N VAL A 91 16.00 0.00 27.67
CA VAL A 91 17.18 -0.77 27.26
C VAL A 91 18.08 0.08 26.35
N ALA A 92 19.37 0.13 26.63
CA ALA A 92 20.34 0.99 25.93
C ALA A 92 20.49 0.66 24.43
N GLU A 93 20.30 -0.60 24.06
CA GLU A 93 20.37 -1.11 22.69
C GLU A 93 19.14 -0.78 21.84
N ILE A 94 18.06 -0.29 22.47
CA ILE A 94 16.80 0.05 21.79
C ILE A 94 16.68 1.56 21.59
N GLN A 95 16.57 2.00 20.35
CA GLN A 95 16.42 3.41 19.96
C GLN A 95 14.99 3.90 20.05
N THR A 96 14.02 3.04 19.72
CA THR A 96 12.61 3.40 19.60
C THR A 96 11.74 2.17 19.80
N VAL A 97 10.65 2.33 20.51
CA VAL A 97 9.57 1.35 20.62
C VAL A 97 8.30 1.94 20.04
N GLN A 98 7.57 1.15 19.27
CA GLN A 98 6.30 1.54 18.66
C GLN A 98 5.24 0.46 18.88
N TYR A 99 3.99 0.88 19.00
CA TYR A 99 2.86 -0.03 19.00
C TYR A 99 2.57 -0.48 17.56
N SER A 100 2.37 -1.78 17.38
CA SER A 100 1.75 -2.28 16.16
C SER A 100 0.24 -2.12 16.31
N THR A 101 -0.33 -1.15 15.61
CA THR A 101 -1.76 -0.90 15.63
C THR A 101 -2.44 -1.67 14.52
N GLU A 102 -3.54 -2.35 14.83
CA GLU A 102 -4.43 -2.89 13.81
C GLU A 102 -5.08 -1.72 13.07
N ARG A 103 -4.87 -1.68 11.77
CA ARG A 103 -5.50 -0.68 10.90
C ARG A 103 -6.83 -1.20 10.42
N GLN A 104 -7.91 -0.55 10.80
CA GLN A 104 -9.21 -0.81 10.23
C GLN A 104 -9.43 0.05 9.00
N MET A 105 -10.02 -0.55 7.96
CA MET A 105 -10.45 0.17 6.78
C MET A 105 -11.49 1.23 7.16
N THR A 106 -11.27 2.47 6.74
CA THR A 106 -12.23 3.57 6.97
C THR A 106 -13.37 3.60 5.96
N PHE A 107 -13.30 2.75 4.93
CA PHE A 107 -14.35 2.63 3.93
C PHE A 107 -15.55 1.84 4.50
N ASP A 108 -16.71 2.49 4.55
CA ASP A 108 -17.94 1.90 5.11
C ASP A 108 -18.68 0.97 4.13
N GLY A 109 -18.11 0.69 2.98
CA GLY A 109 -18.72 -0.16 1.94
C GLY A 109 -19.94 0.43 1.25
N LYS A 110 -20.30 1.68 1.52
CA LYS A 110 -21.44 2.33 0.91
C LYS A 110 -21.03 3.05 -0.38
N ALA A 111 -21.58 2.59 -1.49
CA ALA A 111 -21.55 3.37 -2.71
C ALA A 111 -22.63 4.46 -2.62
N TYR A 112 -22.21 5.70 -2.58
CA TYR A 112 -23.13 6.81 -2.68
C TYR A 112 -23.55 6.98 -4.15
N PRO A 113 -24.88 6.96 -4.45
CA PRO A 113 -25.31 7.13 -5.82
C PRO A 113 -24.89 8.49 -6.32
N PHE A 114 -24.17 8.49 -7.42
CA PHE A 114 -23.77 9.69 -8.09
C PHE A 114 -25.01 10.43 -8.62
N ARG A 115 -25.19 11.69 -8.24
CA ARG A 115 -26.26 12.53 -8.76
C ARG A 115 -25.72 13.35 -9.92
N ALA A 116 -26.20 13.06 -11.13
CA ALA A 116 -25.90 13.88 -12.27
C ALA A 116 -26.36 15.35 -12.03
N SER A 117 -25.45 16.30 -12.24
CA SER A 117 -25.83 17.73 -12.22
C SER A 117 -26.71 18.02 -13.41
N PRO A 118 -27.80 18.80 -13.23
CA PRO A 118 -28.67 19.20 -14.34
C PRO A 118 -28.07 20.26 -15.30
N HIS A 119 -26.84 20.73 -15.04
CA HIS A 119 -26.22 21.79 -15.82
C HIS A 119 -25.46 21.27 -17.03
N GLY A 120 -26.14 21.26 -18.20
CA GLY A 120 -25.62 20.68 -19.44
C GLY A 120 -24.67 21.54 -20.27
N GLU A 121 -24.25 22.74 -19.84
CA GLU A 121 -23.60 23.70 -20.73
C GLU A 121 -22.09 23.94 -20.49
N THR A 122 -21.50 23.52 -19.38
CA THR A 122 -20.08 23.73 -19.06
C THR A 122 -19.16 22.61 -19.53
N ARG A 123 -19.64 21.67 -20.30
CA ARG A 123 -18.87 20.51 -20.82
C ARG A 123 -17.70 20.87 -21.77
N SER A 124 -17.59 22.14 -22.17
CA SER A 124 -16.75 22.56 -23.28
C SER A 124 -15.24 22.57 -22.96
N LEU A 125 -14.84 22.93 -21.76
CA LEU A 125 -13.41 23.08 -21.42
C LEU A 125 -12.75 21.75 -21.03
N ILE A 126 -13.50 20.84 -20.41
CA ILE A 126 -13.00 19.54 -19.96
C ILE A 126 -12.87 18.55 -21.14
N ARG A 127 -13.73 18.66 -22.15
CA ARG A 127 -13.66 17.84 -23.37
C ARG A 127 -12.41 18.07 -24.22
N SER A 128 -11.61 19.09 -23.90
CA SER A 128 -10.41 19.41 -24.66
C SER A 128 -9.15 18.66 -24.19
N ALA A 129 -9.12 18.06 -23.01
CA ALA A 129 -7.97 17.32 -22.53
C ALA A 129 -7.96 15.90 -23.12
N PHE A 130 -8.97 15.10 -22.78
CA PHE A 130 -9.13 13.71 -23.22
C PHE A 130 -10.61 13.40 -23.52
N ASN A 131 -10.86 12.27 -24.21
CA ASN A 131 -12.22 11.87 -24.62
C ASN A 131 -12.92 10.94 -23.61
N ASP A 132 -12.35 10.75 -22.43
CA ASP A 132 -12.84 9.85 -21.39
C ASP A 132 -14.17 10.38 -20.83
N PRO A 133 -15.28 9.61 -20.91
CA PRO A 133 -16.63 10.15 -20.69
C PRO A 133 -16.88 10.61 -19.26
N ASN A 134 -16.15 10.06 -18.29
CA ASN A 134 -16.31 10.39 -16.87
C ASN A 134 -15.23 11.35 -16.33
N LEU A 135 -14.30 11.83 -17.14
CA LEU A 135 -13.33 12.85 -16.74
C LEU A 135 -14.03 14.10 -16.17
N PHE A 136 -15.19 14.44 -16.71
CA PHE A 136 -16.02 15.54 -16.20
C PHE A 136 -16.33 15.41 -14.70
N TRP A 137 -16.41 14.20 -14.16
CA TRP A 137 -16.74 13.96 -12.77
C TRP A 137 -15.53 13.98 -11.82
N GLN A 138 -14.34 14.04 -12.38
CA GLN A 138 -13.08 14.12 -11.64
C GLN A 138 -12.76 15.56 -11.28
N TRP A 139 -13.64 16.18 -10.48
CA TRP A 139 -13.50 17.58 -10.02
C TRP A 139 -12.18 17.87 -9.32
N HIS A 140 -11.57 16.87 -8.71
CA HIS A 140 -10.26 16.97 -8.11
C HIS A 140 -9.15 17.13 -9.16
N TYR A 141 -9.42 16.83 -10.42
CA TYR A 141 -8.50 17.07 -11.54
C TYR A 141 -8.71 18.45 -12.16
N ILE A 142 -9.97 18.81 -12.40
CA ILE A 142 -10.36 20.08 -13.03
C ILE A 142 -11.64 20.55 -12.35
N ASN A 143 -11.53 21.56 -11.50
CA ASN A 143 -12.66 22.11 -10.75
C ASN A 143 -13.16 23.43 -11.36
N ASN A 144 -14.25 23.36 -12.08
CA ASN A 144 -14.93 24.53 -12.63
C ASN A 144 -16.08 25.02 -11.73
N ALA A 145 -16.22 24.48 -10.52
CA ALA A 145 -17.32 24.75 -9.59
C ALA A 145 -18.73 24.48 -10.15
N ASP A 146 -18.81 23.67 -11.21
CA ASP A 146 -20.04 23.32 -11.92
C ASP A 146 -20.68 22.02 -11.43
N GLN A 147 -20.08 21.40 -10.42
CA GLN A 147 -20.50 20.10 -9.92
C GLN A 147 -21.27 20.23 -8.61
N ALA A 148 -22.36 19.48 -8.52
CA ALA A 148 -23.21 19.45 -7.34
C ALA A 148 -22.60 18.66 -6.15
N VAL A 149 -21.31 18.38 -6.17
CA VAL A 149 -20.63 17.62 -5.11
C VAL A 149 -20.47 18.46 -3.84
N ALA A 150 -20.23 19.76 -3.99
CA ALA A 150 -20.17 20.68 -2.87
C ALA A 150 -20.71 22.07 -3.27
N THR A 151 -21.61 22.61 -2.47
CA THR A 151 -22.16 23.97 -2.66
C THR A 151 -21.13 25.08 -2.49
N THR A 152 -19.99 24.75 -1.92
CA THR A 152 -18.86 25.67 -1.66
C THR A 152 -17.69 25.45 -2.61
N ALA A 153 -17.87 24.71 -3.70
CA ALA A 153 -16.83 24.47 -4.69
C ALA A 153 -16.30 25.79 -5.26
N ARG A 154 -14.99 25.86 -5.47
CA ARG A 154 -14.32 27.04 -6.02
C ARG A 154 -13.54 26.65 -7.26
N VAL A 155 -13.66 27.45 -8.31
CA VAL A 155 -12.89 27.26 -9.55
C VAL A 155 -11.41 27.20 -9.25
N GLY A 156 -10.72 26.20 -9.79
CA GLY A 156 -9.27 26.00 -9.64
C GLY A 156 -8.85 25.47 -8.27
N ALA A 157 -9.79 25.09 -7.39
CA ALA A 157 -9.47 24.34 -6.16
C ALA A 157 -9.36 22.85 -6.50
N ASP A 158 -8.30 22.47 -7.20
CA ASP A 158 -8.00 21.14 -7.72
C ASP A 158 -6.47 20.88 -7.75
N VAL A 159 -6.05 19.74 -8.25
CA VAL A 159 -4.63 19.37 -8.35
C VAL A 159 -3.93 19.92 -9.60
N ASN A 160 -4.66 20.68 -10.43
CA ASN A 160 -4.15 21.31 -11.65
C ASN A 160 -3.49 20.32 -12.65
N VAL A 161 -4.00 19.11 -12.73
CA VAL A 161 -3.41 18.05 -13.55
C VAL A 161 -3.49 18.38 -15.05
N ALA A 162 -4.46 19.18 -15.47
CA ALA A 162 -4.61 19.59 -16.86
C ALA A 162 -3.38 20.35 -17.38
N GLU A 163 -2.70 21.12 -16.53
CA GLU A 163 -1.44 21.78 -16.90
C GLU A 163 -0.28 20.79 -16.95
N ALA A 164 -0.27 19.78 -16.06
CA ALA A 164 0.73 18.72 -16.09
C ALA A 164 0.61 17.89 -17.39
N TRP A 165 -0.60 17.61 -17.86
CA TRP A 165 -0.83 16.86 -19.10
C TRP A 165 -0.34 17.58 -20.37
N LYS A 166 -0.11 18.88 -20.31
CA LYS A 166 0.56 19.63 -21.39
C LYS A 166 2.05 19.32 -21.49
N LEU A 167 2.64 18.82 -20.40
CA LEU A 167 4.06 18.47 -20.32
C LEU A 167 4.27 16.97 -20.57
N THR A 168 3.46 16.13 -19.94
CA THR A 168 3.53 14.67 -20.04
C THR A 168 2.23 14.01 -19.59
N GLY A 169 1.87 12.89 -20.21
CA GLY A 169 0.80 12.02 -19.76
C GLY A 169 1.30 10.84 -18.91
N GLY A 170 2.62 10.69 -18.79
CA GLY A 170 3.27 9.56 -18.12
C GLY A 170 4.47 9.05 -18.92
N ASP A 171 5.01 7.92 -18.50
CA ASP A 171 6.09 7.20 -19.20
C ASP A 171 5.99 5.70 -18.83
N PRO A 172 5.90 4.76 -19.77
CA PRO A 172 5.77 3.34 -19.49
C PRO A 172 6.99 2.71 -18.80
N ARG A 173 8.10 3.42 -18.71
CA ARG A 173 9.27 3.00 -17.93
C ARG A 173 9.10 3.26 -16.43
N VAL A 174 8.13 4.08 -16.03
CA VAL A 174 7.80 4.33 -14.64
C VAL A 174 6.80 3.28 -14.18
N ILE A 175 7.20 2.50 -13.19
CA ILE A 175 6.35 1.49 -12.56
C ILE A 175 5.86 2.05 -11.23
N VAL A 176 4.54 2.04 -11.03
CA VAL A 176 3.89 2.50 -9.80
C VAL A 176 3.29 1.30 -9.07
N ALA A 177 3.82 0.98 -7.90
CA ALA A 177 3.30 -0.09 -7.07
C ALA A 177 2.10 0.38 -6.26
N ILE A 178 0.96 -0.26 -6.43
CA ILE A 178 -0.25 -0.05 -5.62
C ILE A 178 -0.25 -1.10 -4.50
N VAL A 179 0.07 -0.67 -3.28
CA VAL A 179 0.04 -1.52 -2.08
C VAL A 179 -1.31 -1.32 -1.40
N ASP A 180 -2.25 -2.20 -1.72
CA ASP A 180 -3.67 -2.08 -1.38
C ASP A 180 -4.33 -3.46 -1.30
N GLU A 181 -5.66 -3.53 -1.32
CA GLU A 181 -6.45 -4.78 -1.22
C GLU A 181 -6.34 -5.67 -2.46
N GLY A 182 -5.76 -5.20 -3.55
CA GLY A 182 -5.71 -5.83 -4.85
C GLY A 182 -6.23 -4.93 -5.95
N VAL A 183 -5.92 -5.27 -7.20
CA VAL A 183 -6.30 -4.48 -8.38
C VAL A 183 -6.92 -5.39 -9.42
N LYS A 184 -8.07 -4.99 -9.96
CA LYS A 184 -8.67 -5.65 -11.13
C LYS A 184 -7.86 -5.33 -12.38
N TYR A 185 -6.74 -6.00 -12.56
CA TYR A 185 -5.82 -5.78 -13.67
C TYR A 185 -6.43 -6.04 -15.05
N THR A 186 -7.59 -6.72 -15.12
CA THR A 186 -8.36 -6.92 -16.37
C THR A 186 -9.40 -5.83 -16.61
N HIS A 187 -9.44 -4.78 -15.78
CA HIS A 187 -10.41 -3.69 -15.96
C HIS A 187 -10.19 -3.00 -17.31
N PRO A 188 -11.23 -2.79 -18.15
CA PRO A 188 -11.06 -2.26 -19.51
C PRO A 188 -10.32 -0.93 -19.58
N ASP A 189 -10.48 -0.09 -18.54
CA ASP A 189 -9.87 1.22 -18.43
C ASP A 189 -8.48 1.21 -17.73
N LEU A 190 -7.96 0.04 -17.37
CA LEU A 190 -6.66 -0.14 -16.72
C LEU A 190 -5.73 -1.08 -17.47
N ALA A 191 -6.29 -2.11 -18.11
CA ALA A 191 -5.53 -3.27 -18.59
C ALA A 191 -4.33 -2.91 -19.49
N ALA A 192 -4.44 -1.86 -20.31
CA ALA A 192 -3.35 -1.44 -21.18
C ALA A 192 -2.16 -0.79 -20.43
N ASN A 193 -2.42 -0.24 -19.24
CA ASN A 193 -1.40 0.37 -18.39
C ASN A 193 -0.94 -0.55 -17.25
N MET A 194 -1.49 -1.75 -17.13
CA MET A 194 -1.06 -2.68 -16.09
C MET A 194 0.34 -3.22 -16.38
N TRP A 195 1.21 -3.11 -15.36
CA TRP A 195 2.52 -3.73 -15.42
C TRP A 195 2.41 -5.24 -15.52
N THR A 196 3.25 -5.82 -16.38
CA THR A 196 3.42 -7.26 -16.47
C THR A 196 4.86 -7.60 -16.12
N ASN A 197 5.05 -8.49 -15.15
CA ASN A 197 6.37 -8.91 -14.72
C ASN A 197 7.12 -9.57 -15.87
N PRO A 198 8.23 -9.00 -16.35
CA PRO A 198 9.00 -9.58 -17.45
C PRO A 198 9.81 -10.81 -17.02
N SER A 199 9.95 -11.03 -15.69
CA SER A 199 10.73 -12.13 -15.13
C SER A 199 10.07 -12.65 -13.84
N PRO A 200 8.95 -13.38 -13.95
CA PRO A 200 8.26 -13.93 -12.80
C PRO A 200 9.20 -14.79 -11.94
N SER A 201 9.06 -14.68 -10.61
CA SER A 201 9.96 -15.33 -9.67
C SER A 201 9.57 -16.79 -9.42
N PRO A 202 10.54 -17.73 -9.48
CA PRO A 202 10.32 -19.12 -9.03
C PRO A 202 9.89 -19.23 -7.57
N GLU A 203 10.27 -18.29 -6.71
CA GLU A 203 9.84 -18.20 -5.32
C GLU A 203 8.32 -18.09 -5.19
N TYR A 204 7.70 -17.37 -6.11
CA TYR A 204 6.25 -17.21 -6.22
C TYR A 204 5.60 -18.17 -7.24
N GLY A 205 6.29 -19.26 -7.58
CA GLY A 205 5.81 -20.23 -8.57
C GLY A 205 5.57 -19.63 -9.96
N ASN A 206 6.26 -18.54 -10.30
CA ASN A 206 6.12 -17.77 -11.54
C ASN A 206 4.68 -17.19 -11.74
N GLN A 207 3.96 -16.91 -10.66
CA GLN A 207 2.58 -16.41 -10.71
C GLN A 207 2.45 -14.92 -10.37
N ASP A 208 3.55 -14.24 -10.08
CA ASP A 208 3.65 -12.81 -9.76
C ASP A 208 3.61 -11.92 -11.02
N ILE A 209 2.66 -12.21 -11.90
CA ILE A 209 2.55 -11.56 -13.22
C ILE A 209 2.19 -10.07 -13.12
N HIS A 210 1.26 -9.71 -12.24
CA HIS A 210 0.80 -8.33 -12.02
C HIS A 210 1.01 -7.87 -10.57
N GLY A 211 1.87 -8.56 -9.82
CA GLY A 211 2.11 -8.35 -8.39
C GLY A 211 1.79 -9.59 -7.57
N TRP A 212 1.73 -9.43 -6.24
CA TRP A 212 1.58 -10.53 -5.30
C TRP A 212 0.62 -10.20 -4.15
N ASN A 213 -0.18 -11.18 -3.75
CA ASN A 213 -1.03 -11.12 -2.57
C ASN A 213 -0.25 -11.66 -1.36
N PHE A 214 0.30 -10.76 -0.56
CA PHE A 214 1.09 -11.11 0.62
C PHE A 214 0.25 -11.66 1.79
N VAL A 215 -1.07 -11.47 1.78
CA VAL A 215 -1.97 -11.98 2.83
C VAL A 215 -2.26 -13.46 2.61
N GLU A 216 -2.62 -13.83 1.39
CA GLU A 216 -2.94 -15.22 1.01
C GLU A 216 -1.74 -15.97 0.42
N ASN A 217 -0.59 -15.30 0.30
CA ASN A 217 0.61 -15.83 -0.35
C ASN A 217 0.31 -16.44 -1.73
N GLY A 218 -0.23 -15.63 -2.63
CA GLY A 218 -0.69 -16.04 -3.95
C GLY A 218 -0.70 -14.91 -4.98
N PRO A 219 -1.16 -15.18 -6.22
CA PRO A 219 -1.31 -14.15 -7.23
C PRO A 219 -2.31 -13.07 -6.81
N VAL A 220 -2.15 -11.86 -7.35
CA VAL A 220 -3.08 -10.75 -7.10
C VAL A 220 -4.51 -11.15 -7.45
N THR A 221 -5.41 -10.88 -6.52
CA THR A 221 -6.85 -11.10 -6.66
C THR A 221 -7.63 -9.80 -6.46
N TRP A 222 -8.88 -9.80 -6.83
CA TRP A 222 -9.80 -8.66 -6.61
C TRP A 222 -11.23 -9.18 -6.43
N GLY A 223 -12.09 -8.35 -5.80
CA GLY A 223 -13.51 -8.64 -5.61
C GLY A 223 -13.80 -9.78 -4.64
N LYS A 224 -12.82 -10.24 -3.89
CA LYS A 224 -13.01 -11.20 -2.81
C LYS A 224 -13.37 -10.44 -1.54
N PHE A 225 -14.60 -10.54 -1.11
CA PHE A 225 -15.02 -9.97 0.16
C PHE A 225 -15.95 -10.96 0.89
N GLU A 226 -15.88 -10.89 2.20
CA GLU A 226 -16.82 -11.55 3.09
C GLU A 226 -17.79 -10.53 3.67
N VAL A 227 -19.00 -10.96 3.96
CA VAL A 227 -20.01 -10.14 4.65
C VAL A 227 -20.18 -10.70 6.05
N GLY A 228 -19.74 -9.95 7.05
CA GLY A 228 -19.93 -10.31 8.44
C GLY A 228 -21.39 -10.32 8.85
N ALA A 229 -21.70 -10.88 10.02
CA ALA A 229 -23.05 -10.94 10.57
C ALA A 229 -23.64 -9.53 10.82
N ASP A 230 -22.81 -8.50 10.95
CA ASP A 230 -23.16 -7.09 11.08
C ASP A 230 -23.41 -6.39 9.72
N GLY A 231 -23.32 -7.14 8.61
CA GLY A 231 -23.47 -6.63 7.25
C GLY A 231 -22.26 -5.87 6.71
N LYS A 232 -21.17 -5.79 7.46
CA LYS A 232 -19.95 -5.16 6.97
C LYS A 232 -19.21 -6.09 6.02
N LYS A 233 -18.66 -5.49 4.97
CA LYS A 233 -17.77 -6.17 4.04
C LYS A 233 -16.33 -6.08 4.57
N THR A 234 -15.63 -7.20 4.55
CA THR A 234 -14.19 -7.31 4.81
C THR A 234 -13.53 -7.94 3.59
N GLY A 235 -12.30 -7.54 3.30
CA GLY A 235 -11.57 -7.97 2.11
C GLY A 235 -11.59 -6.92 1.01
N ASP A 236 -11.41 -7.34 -0.25
CA ASP A 236 -11.33 -6.44 -1.39
C ASP A 236 -12.66 -5.72 -1.67
N THR A 237 -12.69 -4.43 -1.39
CA THR A 237 -13.84 -3.54 -1.62
C THR A 237 -13.78 -2.86 -2.99
N GLY A 238 -12.73 -3.09 -3.78
CA GLY A 238 -12.44 -2.39 -5.02
C GLY A 238 -11.62 -1.10 -4.83
N HIS A 239 -11.17 -0.82 -3.60
CA HIS A 239 -10.40 0.38 -3.28
C HIS A 239 -9.09 0.42 -4.08
N GLY A 240 -8.30 -0.65 -4.07
CA GLY A 240 -7.04 -0.70 -4.83
C GLY A 240 -7.24 -0.54 -6.35
N THR A 241 -8.36 -1.04 -6.91
CA THR A 241 -8.70 -0.80 -8.30
C THR A 241 -9.01 0.68 -8.55
N HIS A 242 -9.70 1.35 -7.63
CA HIS A 242 -9.97 2.78 -7.72
C HIS A 242 -8.69 3.62 -7.61
N VAL A 243 -7.80 3.27 -6.68
CA VAL A 243 -6.47 3.92 -6.51
C VAL A 243 -5.64 3.75 -7.80
N ALA A 244 -5.57 2.53 -8.36
CA ALA A 244 -4.90 2.28 -9.62
C ALA A 244 -5.50 3.12 -10.77
N GLY A 245 -6.83 3.27 -10.80
CA GLY A 245 -7.53 4.13 -11.76
C GLY A 245 -7.14 5.60 -11.63
N THR A 246 -7.01 6.10 -10.41
CA THR A 246 -6.54 7.47 -10.16
C THR A 246 -5.13 7.69 -10.70
N VAL A 247 -4.26 6.70 -10.58
CA VAL A 247 -2.88 6.77 -11.09
C VAL A 247 -2.84 6.63 -12.60
N ALA A 248 -3.47 5.59 -13.16
CA ALA A 248 -3.14 5.08 -14.50
C ALA A 248 -4.35 4.58 -15.30
N ALA A 249 -5.60 5.00 -15.01
CA ALA A 249 -6.68 4.79 -15.98
C ALA A 249 -6.24 5.31 -17.35
N VAL A 250 -6.53 4.56 -18.41
CA VAL A 250 -5.99 4.85 -19.75
C VAL A 250 -6.64 6.10 -20.31
N ASN A 251 -5.90 7.17 -20.42
CA ASN A 251 -6.39 8.44 -20.96
C ASN A 251 -6.71 8.35 -22.46
N ASN A 252 -7.72 9.09 -22.86
CA ASN A 252 -8.10 9.27 -24.25
C ASN A 252 -8.47 7.95 -24.98
N ASN A 253 -9.02 6.99 -24.24
CA ASN A 253 -9.46 5.70 -24.78
C ASN A 253 -10.98 5.63 -25.04
N GLY A 254 -11.72 6.70 -24.69
CA GLY A 254 -13.18 6.79 -24.84
C GLY A 254 -13.94 5.97 -23.79
N LEU A 255 -13.30 5.52 -22.74
CA LEU A 255 -13.88 4.72 -21.67
C LEU A 255 -13.71 5.43 -20.31
N GLY A 256 -14.53 5.09 -19.33
CA GLY A 256 -14.40 5.38 -17.92
C GLY A 256 -13.89 6.77 -17.54
N VAL A 257 -12.74 6.81 -16.89
CA VAL A 257 -12.12 7.99 -16.26
C VAL A 257 -10.72 8.23 -16.80
N ALA A 258 -10.12 9.39 -16.47
CA ALA A 258 -8.70 9.62 -16.74
C ALA A 258 -7.84 9.32 -15.51
N GLY A 259 -6.62 8.80 -15.72
CA GLY A 259 -5.57 8.67 -14.71
C GLY A 259 -4.62 9.88 -14.73
N VAL A 260 -4.05 10.25 -13.59
CA VAL A 260 -3.05 11.34 -13.51
C VAL A 260 -1.88 11.09 -14.49
N ALA A 261 -1.45 9.85 -14.60
CA ALA A 261 -0.38 9.41 -15.48
C ALA A 261 -0.82 8.29 -16.45
N GLY A 262 -2.09 8.35 -16.89
CA GLY A 262 -2.72 7.36 -17.77
C GLY A 262 -2.28 7.41 -19.23
N GLY A 263 -1.35 8.29 -19.58
CA GLY A 263 -0.86 8.49 -20.94
C GLY A 263 -1.58 9.58 -21.70
N THR A 264 -1.39 9.59 -23.04
CA THR A 264 -2.06 10.51 -23.96
C THR A 264 -2.98 9.78 -24.94
N GLY A 265 -3.21 8.50 -24.76
CA GLY A 265 -3.91 7.63 -25.71
C GLY A 265 -2.96 6.89 -26.67
N ASN A 266 -1.65 7.05 -26.49
CA ASN A 266 -0.61 6.43 -27.32
C ASN A 266 0.10 5.26 -26.61
N ASN A 267 -0.53 4.63 -25.61
CA ASN A 267 0.05 3.58 -24.78
C ASN A 267 1.31 4.04 -24.01
N ASP A 268 1.36 5.29 -23.66
CA ASP A 268 2.47 6.04 -23.06
C ASP A 268 2.23 6.38 -21.57
N GLY A 269 1.23 5.79 -20.94
CA GLY A 269 0.99 5.89 -19.50
C GLY A 269 2.03 5.11 -18.68
N VAL A 270 2.07 5.36 -17.36
CA VAL A 270 2.86 4.56 -16.40
C VAL A 270 2.36 3.12 -16.33
N ARG A 271 3.15 2.26 -15.71
CA ARG A 271 2.81 0.84 -15.53
C ARG A 271 2.67 0.48 -14.06
#